data_b3a9c786aab425e92d6d82ea6664067c
#
_entry.id   b3a9c786aab425e92d6d82ea6664067c
#
_cell.length_a   1.000
_cell.length_b   1.000
_cell.length_c   1.000
_cell.angle_alpha   90.00
_cell.angle_beta   90.00
_cell.angle_gamma   90.00
#
_symmetry.space_group_name_H-M   'P 1'
#
loop_
_entity.id
_entity.type
_entity.pdbx_description
1 polymer ?
#
loop_
_entity_poly.entity_id
_entity_poly.type
_entity_poly.pdbx_seq_one_letter_code
_entity_poly.pdbx_strand_id
1 'polypeptide(L)'
;ILTRQIHRYLARYTGFQDCFSIIATIRFLKHITKYKPDLIHLHNIHGNYINLPMLFHYIKKYNIPVIWTLHDCWSFTGQCPYFTMVKCSKWQTGCYECPQTNIYPSSYVDRTRTMWKLKKKWFEGVENLIIVTPSHWLANLVKKSYLKNYDVRVIHNGIDLKVFHPTFSDFREKYNIGMLK
;
A
#
# COMPACT_ATOMS: atom_id res chain seq x y z
N ILE A 1 0.41 7.80 -20.48
CA ILE A 1 -0.70 8.42 -19.71
C ILE A 1 -2.03 7.71 -20.04
N LEU A 2 -2.38 7.53 -21.32
CA LEU A 2 -3.65 6.92 -21.75
C LEU A 2 -3.89 5.52 -21.21
N THR A 3 -2.89 4.63 -21.29
CA THR A 3 -2.97 3.25 -20.80
C THR A 3 -3.27 3.16 -19.29
N ARG A 4 -2.67 4.02 -18.46
CA ARG A 4 -2.95 4.08 -17.03
C ARG A 4 -4.41 4.47 -16.75
N GLN A 5 -4.99 5.38 -17.52
CA GLN A 5 -6.39 5.76 -17.37
C GLN A 5 -7.31 4.58 -17.68
N ILE A 6 -7.06 3.85 -18.76
CA ILE A 6 -7.82 2.65 -19.12
C ILE A 6 -7.79 1.63 -17.99
N HIS A 7 -6.59 1.33 -17.44
CA HIS A 7 -6.46 0.39 -16.34
C HIS A 7 -7.22 0.85 -15.08
N ARG A 8 -7.22 2.15 -14.80
CA ARG A 8 -7.97 2.73 -13.69
C ARG A 8 -9.49 2.62 -13.88
N TYR A 9 -9.98 2.83 -15.10
CA TYR A 9 -11.39 2.62 -15.44
C TYR A 9 -11.78 1.14 -15.28
N LEU A 10 -11.00 0.22 -15.84
CA LEU A 10 -11.24 -1.21 -15.68
C LEU A 10 -11.27 -1.62 -14.20
N ALA A 11 -10.32 -1.15 -13.38
CA ALA A 11 -10.32 -1.42 -11.95
C ALA A 11 -11.58 -0.88 -11.26
N ARG A 12 -12.02 0.33 -11.63
CA ARG A 12 -13.22 0.95 -11.06
C ARG A 12 -14.52 0.21 -11.42
N TYR A 13 -14.66 -0.26 -12.67
CA TYR A 13 -15.83 -1.00 -13.11
C TYR A 13 -15.88 -2.44 -12.63
N THR A 14 -14.73 -3.09 -12.50
CA THR A 14 -14.67 -4.52 -12.13
C THR A 14 -14.40 -4.76 -10.65
N GLY A 15 -13.86 -3.77 -9.93
CA GLY A 15 -13.38 -3.91 -8.55
C GLY A 15 -12.02 -4.62 -8.42
N PHE A 16 -11.38 -5.03 -9.53
CA PHE A 16 -10.05 -5.64 -9.52
C PHE A 16 -8.98 -4.57 -9.66
N GLN A 17 -8.40 -4.17 -8.54
CA GLN A 17 -7.33 -3.17 -8.49
C GLN A 17 -5.98 -3.81 -8.79
N ASP A 18 -5.12 -3.04 -9.49
CA ASP A 18 -3.72 -3.40 -9.79
C ASP A 18 -3.54 -4.75 -10.53
N CYS A 19 -4.55 -5.13 -11.35
CA CYS A 19 -4.55 -6.36 -12.14
C CYS A 19 -4.41 -6.14 -13.66
N PHE A 20 -4.57 -4.91 -14.16
CA PHE A 20 -4.73 -4.67 -15.61
C PHE A 20 -3.48 -4.17 -16.34
N SER A 21 -2.44 -3.70 -15.65
CA SER A 21 -1.22 -3.15 -16.27
C SER A 21 -0.26 -4.22 -16.80
N ILE A 22 -0.77 -5.20 -17.57
CA ILE A 22 -0.03 -6.40 -17.98
C ILE A 22 1.17 -6.05 -18.86
N ILE A 23 0.96 -5.31 -19.95
CA ILE A 23 2.03 -5.00 -20.93
C ILE A 23 3.15 -4.19 -20.28
N ALA A 24 2.78 -3.17 -19.48
CA ALA A 24 3.74 -2.35 -18.77
C ALA A 24 4.56 -3.19 -17.78
N THR A 25 3.91 -4.10 -17.06
CA THR A 25 4.57 -4.99 -16.11
C THR A 25 5.49 -5.99 -16.82
N ILE A 26 5.09 -6.58 -17.94
CA ILE A 26 5.97 -7.46 -18.73
C ILE A 26 7.25 -6.73 -19.14
N ARG A 27 7.13 -5.51 -19.66
CA ARG A 27 8.29 -4.71 -20.06
C ARG A 27 9.19 -4.37 -18.86
N PHE A 28 8.59 -3.99 -17.74
CA PHE A 28 9.30 -3.72 -16.50
C PHE A 28 10.03 -4.96 -15.97
N LEU A 29 9.37 -6.11 -15.92
CA LEU A 29 9.99 -7.37 -15.46
C LEU A 29 11.12 -7.83 -16.36
N LYS A 30 11.00 -7.67 -17.70
CA LYS A 30 12.10 -7.92 -18.63
C LYS A 30 13.31 -7.02 -18.32
N HIS A 31 13.07 -5.76 -17.99
CA HIS A 31 14.13 -4.84 -17.61
C HIS A 31 14.81 -5.26 -16.30
N ILE A 32 14.03 -5.61 -15.27
CA ILE A 32 14.55 -6.14 -14.00
C ILE A 32 15.37 -7.41 -14.22
N THR A 33 14.89 -8.33 -15.06
CA THR A 33 15.62 -9.59 -15.38
C THR A 33 16.98 -9.30 -15.99
N LYS A 34 17.07 -8.28 -16.84
CA LYS A 34 18.36 -7.84 -17.44
C LYS A 34 19.25 -7.13 -16.42
N TYR A 35 18.67 -6.28 -15.58
CA TYR A 35 19.40 -5.49 -14.59
C TYR A 35 19.90 -6.33 -13.41
N LYS A 36 19.18 -7.39 -13.02
CA LYS A 36 19.49 -8.33 -11.91
C LYS A 36 19.75 -7.61 -10.59
N PRO A 37 18.76 -6.89 -10.03
CA PRO A 37 18.95 -6.20 -8.76
C PRO A 37 19.16 -7.20 -7.61
N ASP A 38 20.01 -6.84 -6.66
CA ASP A 38 20.23 -7.62 -5.44
C ASP A 38 19.08 -7.48 -4.45
N LEU A 39 18.30 -6.39 -4.56
CA LEU A 39 17.18 -6.06 -3.69
C LEU A 39 16.15 -5.21 -4.43
N ILE A 40 14.87 -5.41 -4.12
CA ILE A 40 13.77 -4.56 -4.58
C ILE A 40 13.21 -3.79 -3.39
N HIS A 41 13.19 -2.46 -3.46
CA HIS A 41 12.52 -1.62 -2.48
C HIS A 41 11.17 -1.16 -3.02
N LEU A 42 10.09 -1.59 -2.38
CA LEU A 42 8.72 -1.26 -2.77
C LEU A 42 8.15 -0.13 -1.91
N HIS A 43 7.47 0.81 -2.56
CA HIS A 43 6.63 1.84 -1.96
C HIS A 43 5.30 1.85 -2.69
N ASN A 44 4.25 2.39 -2.11
CA ASN A 44 2.95 2.73 -2.74
C ASN A 44 2.66 2.05 -4.10
N ILE A 45 2.68 0.71 -4.11
CA ILE A 45 2.52 -0.10 -5.33
C ILE A 45 1.07 -0.17 -5.84
N HIS A 46 0.16 0.53 -5.21
CA HIS A 46 -1.23 0.69 -5.65
C HIS A 46 -1.40 1.92 -6.56
N GLY A 47 -2.37 1.89 -7.44
CA GLY A 47 -2.64 3.00 -8.38
C GLY A 47 -2.76 2.56 -9.83
N ASN A 48 -2.91 1.28 -10.07
CA ASN A 48 -3.19 0.67 -11.38
C ASN A 48 -2.09 0.94 -12.44
N TYR A 49 -0.84 1.10 -12.04
CA TYR A 49 0.30 1.28 -12.94
C TYR A 49 1.16 0.03 -13.11
N ILE A 50 1.02 -0.94 -12.23
CA ILE A 50 1.71 -2.23 -12.24
C ILE A 50 0.70 -3.36 -12.01
N ASN A 51 0.95 -4.54 -12.58
CA ASN A 51 0.17 -5.75 -12.30
C ASN A 51 0.80 -6.49 -11.12
N LEU A 52 0.16 -6.43 -9.95
CA LEU A 52 0.72 -7.00 -8.72
C LEU A 52 0.82 -8.53 -8.72
N PRO A 53 -0.17 -9.29 -9.22
CA PRO A 53 -0.02 -10.74 -9.37
C PRO A 53 1.26 -11.13 -10.10
N MET A 54 1.58 -10.44 -11.20
CA MET A 54 2.79 -10.72 -12.00
C MET A 54 4.06 -10.32 -11.26
N LEU A 55 4.06 -9.16 -10.60
CA LEU A 55 5.21 -8.68 -9.84
C LEU A 55 5.57 -9.65 -8.71
N PHE A 56 4.59 -10.02 -7.87
CA PHE A 56 4.84 -10.90 -6.73
C PHE A 56 5.12 -12.35 -7.15
N HIS A 57 4.52 -12.81 -8.26
CA HIS A 57 4.92 -14.08 -8.86
C HIS A 57 6.40 -14.06 -9.26
N TYR A 58 6.86 -12.99 -9.91
CA TYR A 58 8.25 -12.81 -10.31
C TYR A 58 9.20 -12.78 -9.11
N ILE A 59 8.87 -11.98 -8.09
CA ILE A 59 9.67 -11.88 -6.86
C ILE A 59 9.85 -13.26 -6.20
N LYS A 60 8.75 -14.01 -6.05
CA LYS A 60 8.77 -15.36 -5.47
C LYS A 60 9.56 -16.35 -6.32
N LYS A 61 9.35 -16.32 -7.63
CA LYS A 61 10.03 -17.22 -8.57
C LYS A 61 11.55 -17.08 -8.52
N TYR A 62 12.05 -15.86 -8.37
CA TYR A 62 13.49 -15.58 -8.38
C TYR A 62 14.05 -15.34 -6.98
N ASN A 63 13.23 -15.51 -5.94
CA ASN A 63 13.58 -15.31 -4.54
C ASN A 63 14.34 -14.01 -4.25
N ILE A 64 13.88 -12.90 -4.87
CA ILE A 64 14.54 -11.62 -4.77
C ILE A 64 14.24 -11.01 -3.39
N PRO A 65 15.24 -10.55 -2.63
CA PRO A 65 15.02 -9.83 -1.38
C PRO A 65 14.19 -8.57 -1.58
N VAL A 66 13.24 -8.33 -0.67
CA VAL A 66 12.32 -7.19 -0.76
C VAL A 66 12.30 -6.42 0.55
N ILE A 67 12.43 -5.10 0.46
CA ILE A 67 12.00 -4.17 1.50
C ILE A 67 10.71 -3.52 1.01
N TRP A 68 9.65 -3.58 1.81
CA TRP A 68 8.39 -2.93 1.46
C TRP A 68 8.00 -1.89 2.51
N THR A 69 8.17 -0.61 2.16
CA THR A 69 7.74 0.50 3.01
C THR A 69 6.26 0.80 2.78
N LEU A 70 5.46 0.58 3.81
CA LEU A 70 4.04 0.88 3.83
C LEU A 70 3.82 2.31 4.34
N HIS A 71 2.99 3.07 3.62
CA HIS A 71 2.59 4.43 3.99
C HIS A 71 1.12 4.52 4.43
N ASP A 72 0.36 3.46 4.19
CA ASP A 72 -1.05 3.34 4.52
C ASP A 72 -1.44 1.87 4.75
N CYS A 73 -2.73 1.60 4.93
CA CYS A 73 -3.25 0.27 5.24
C CYS A 73 -3.68 -0.52 3.99
N TRP A 74 -3.53 0.03 2.79
CA TRP A 74 -4.03 -0.60 1.57
C TRP A 74 -3.47 -2.02 1.36
N SER A 75 -2.21 -2.26 1.71
CA SER A 75 -1.54 -3.56 1.51
C SER A 75 -2.26 -4.74 2.15
N PHE A 76 -2.93 -4.55 3.28
CA PHE A 76 -3.60 -5.61 4.03
C PHE A 76 -5.13 -5.46 4.14
N THR A 77 -5.72 -4.50 3.43
CA THR A 77 -7.18 -4.38 3.27
C THR A 77 -7.66 -4.90 1.93
N GLY A 78 -8.96 -5.03 1.72
CA GLY A 78 -9.52 -5.39 0.41
C GLY A 78 -9.44 -4.27 -0.62
N GLN A 79 -9.51 -3.00 -0.16
CA GLN A 79 -9.52 -1.84 -1.05
C GLN A 79 -8.94 -0.59 -0.39
N CYS A 80 -9.48 -0.19 0.77
CA CYS A 80 -9.26 1.13 1.36
C CYS A 80 -7.85 1.27 1.97
N PRO A 81 -7.19 2.45 1.80
CA PRO A 81 -5.93 2.76 2.49
C PRO A 81 -6.16 3.21 3.93
N TYR A 82 -7.38 3.68 4.27
CA TYR A 82 -7.73 4.17 5.61
C TYR A 82 -9.11 3.66 6.02
N PHE A 83 -9.22 3.11 7.21
CA PHE A 83 -10.47 2.54 7.75
C PHE A 83 -10.82 3.04 9.15
N THR A 84 -9.97 3.84 9.76
CA THR A 84 -10.13 4.32 11.15
C THR A 84 -11.34 5.23 11.32
N MET A 85 -11.63 6.09 10.33
CA MET A 85 -12.80 6.99 10.37
C MET A 85 -14.13 6.22 10.44
N VAL A 86 -14.22 5.09 9.76
CA VAL A 86 -15.42 4.22 9.75
C VAL A 86 -15.33 3.10 10.77
N LYS A 87 -14.29 3.10 11.63
CA LYS A 87 -14.05 2.10 12.68
C LYS A 87 -14.16 0.65 12.19
N CYS A 88 -13.75 0.38 10.94
CA CYS A 88 -13.86 -0.93 10.32
C CYS A 88 -12.77 -1.88 10.82
N SER A 89 -13.16 -3.07 11.27
CA SER A 89 -12.25 -4.15 11.71
C SER A 89 -12.21 -5.35 10.75
N LYS A 90 -13.03 -5.35 9.69
CA LYS A 90 -13.20 -6.49 8.76
C LYS A 90 -11.89 -6.91 8.07
N TRP A 91 -10.95 -5.98 7.89
CA TRP A 91 -9.64 -6.24 7.28
C TRP A 91 -8.80 -7.31 8.01
N GLN A 92 -9.06 -7.57 9.28
CA GLN A 92 -8.34 -8.56 10.08
C GLN A 92 -8.68 -9.99 9.67
N THR A 93 -9.93 -10.26 9.32
CA THR A 93 -10.45 -11.60 9.03
C THR A 93 -10.92 -11.80 7.59
N GLY A 94 -11.11 -10.71 6.84
CA GLY A 94 -11.56 -10.69 5.44
C GLY A 94 -12.49 -9.51 5.19
N CYS A 95 -12.21 -8.69 4.18
CA CYS A 95 -13.08 -7.58 3.80
C CYS A 95 -14.36 -8.10 3.12
N TYR A 96 -15.48 -7.43 3.35
CA TYR A 96 -16.77 -7.67 2.69
C TYR A 96 -17.71 -6.52 3.00
N GLU A 97 -18.71 -6.25 2.14
CA GLU A 97 -19.69 -5.16 2.33
C GLU A 97 -19.00 -3.87 2.78
N CYS A 98 -18.10 -3.39 1.92
CA CYS A 98 -17.21 -2.28 2.28
C CYS A 98 -17.97 -0.95 2.31
N PRO A 99 -17.98 -0.22 3.44
CA PRO A 99 -18.67 1.08 3.51
C PRO A 99 -17.95 2.18 2.74
N GLN A 100 -16.79 1.89 2.17
CA GLN A 100 -15.91 2.87 1.50
C GLN A 100 -15.64 2.53 0.03
N THR A 101 -16.50 1.74 -0.64
CA THR A 101 -16.31 1.39 -2.07
C THR A 101 -16.29 2.60 -2.99
N ASN A 102 -16.98 3.67 -2.64
CA ASN A 102 -17.03 4.93 -3.38
C ASN A 102 -15.91 5.92 -3.03
N ILE A 103 -15.10 5.63 -1.99
CA ILE A 103 -13.93 6.43 -1.59
C ILE A 103 -12.67 5.86 -2.25
N TYR A 104 -11.63 6.68 -2.36
CA TYR A 104 -10.35 6.28 -2.97
C TYR A 104 -9.74 5.02 -2.32
N PRO A 105 -9.31 4.07 -3.16
CA PRO A 105 -9.51 3.91 -4.60
C PRO A 105 -10.94 3.40 -4.90
N SER A 106 -11.75 4.25 -5.55
CA SER A 106 -13.17 3.98 -5.73
C SER A 106 -13.46 2.85 -6.71
N SER A 107 -14.54 2.10 -6.43
CA SER A 107 -15.07 1.05 -7.30
C SER A 107 -16.60 1.09 -7.34
N TYR A 108 -17.18 0.78 -8.49
CA TYR A 108 -18.64 0.61 -8.64
C TYR A 108 -19.13 -0.76 -8.15
N VAL A 109 -18.21 -1.70 -8.03
CA VAL A 109 -18.52 -3.07 -7.57
C VAL A 109 -17.71 -3.38 -6.32
N ASP A 110 -18.37 -3.83 -5.25
CA ASP A 110 -17.68 -4.31 -4.07
C ASP A 110 -17.05 -5.69 -4.32
N ARG A 111 -15.77 -5.69 -4.63
CA ARG A 111 -14.92 -6.88 -4.74
C ARG A 111 -13.97 -7.03 -3.55
N THR A 112 -14.20 -6.31 -2.46
CA THR A 112 -13.24 -6.24 -1.34
C THR A 112 -12.95 -7.60 -0.73
N ARG A 113 -13.93 -8.50 -0.67
CA ARG A 113 -13.74 -9.89 -0.20
C ARG A 113 -12.78 -10.66 -1.10
N THR A 114 -12.99 -10.58 -2.40
CA THR A 114 -12.13 -11.25 -3.39
C THR A 114 -10.74 -10.63 -3.40
N MET A 115 -10.65 -9.31 -3.43
CA MET A 115 -9.37 -8.59 -3.45
C MET A 115 -8.55 -8.85 -2.18
N TRP A 116 -9.17 -8.91 -1.00
CA TRP A 116 -8.49 -9.27 0.24
C TRP A 116 -7.83 -10.66 0.14
N LYS A 117 -8.60 -11.66 -0.34
CA LYS A 117 -8.08 -13.03 -0.55
C LYS A 117 -6.95 -13.08 -1.58
N LEU A 118 -7.11 -12.37 -2.69
CA LEU A 118 -6.11 -12.31 -3.74
C LEU A 118 -4.82 -11.64 -3.27
N LYS A 119 -4.93 -10.49 -2.60
CA LYS A 119 -3.77 -9.78 -2.05
C LYS A 119 -3.04 -10.61 -0.99
N LYS A 120 -3.78 -11.27 -0.10
CA LYS A 120 -3.20 -12.23 0.81
C LYS A 120 -2.38 -13.29 0.06
N LYS A 121 -2.96 -13.93 -0.97
CA LYS A 121 -2.26 -14.92 -1.80
C LYS A 121 -1.03 -14.34 -2.51
N TRP A 122 -1.09 -13.10 -2.99
CA TRP A 122 0.04 -12.49 -3.69
C TRP A 122 1.18 -12.14 -2.75
N PHE A 123 0.87 -11.60 -1.57
CA PHE A 123 1.86 -11.03 -0.67
C PHE A 123 2.42 -12.04 0.33
N GLU A 124 1.65 -13.04 0.76
CA GLU A 124 2.17 -14.14 1.58
C GLU A 124 3.14 -15.04 0.79
N GLY A 125 4.11 -15.66 1.48
CA GLY A 125 5.07 -16.60 0.89
C GLY A 125 6.19 -15.93 0.08
N VAL A 126 6.52 -14.66 0.36
CA VAL A 126 7.77 -14.03 -0.06
C VAL A 126 8.80 -14.29 1.02
N GLU A 127 9.80 -15.13 0.79
CA GLU A 127 10.73 -15.62 1.83
C GLU A 127 11.56 -14.48 2.44
N ASN A 128 12.10 -13.60 1.61
CA ASN A 128 13.01 -12.53 2.01
C ASN A 128 12.31 -11.16 1.96
N LEU A 129 11.19 -11.01 2.69
CA LEU A 129 10.44 -9.74 2.78
C LEU A 129 10.58 -9.12 4.17
N ILE A 130 11.05 -7.88 4.22
CA ILE A 130 10.99 -7.01 5.40
C ILE A 130 9.97 -5.91 5.13
N ILE A 131 9.03 -5.72 6.06
CA ILE A 131 8.06 -4.62 6.03
C ILE A 131 8.60 -3.47 6.87
N VAL A 132 8.59 -2.28 6.29
CA VAL A 132 8.94 -1.03 6.98
C VAL A 132 7.70 -0.16 7.11
N THR A 133 7.53 0.47 8.27
CA THR A 133 6.45 1.43 8.52
C THR A 133 7.00 2.72 9.13
N PRO A 134 6.42 3.89 8.81
CA PRO A 134 6.88 5.17 9.35
C PRO A 134 6.42 5.42 10.81
N SER A 135 5.64 4.52 11.38
CA SER A 135 5.11 4.69 12.75
C SER A 135 4.82 3.36 13.43
N HIS A 136 4.91 3.35 14.76
CA HIS A 136 4.48 2.22 15.58
C HIS A 136 2.99 1.89 15.41
N TRP A 137 2.15 2.91 15.17
CA TRP A 137 0.73 2.71 14.90
C TRP A 137 0.51 1.79 13.69
N LEU A 138 1.13 2.09 12.55
CA LEU A 138 0.98 1.27 11.35
C LEU A 138 1.62 -0.12 11.54
N ALA A 139 2.78 -0.21 12.19
CA ALA A 139 3.41 -1.49 12.53
C ALA A 139 2.47 -2.40 13.34
N ASN A 140 1.78 -1.84 14.34
CA ASN A 140 0.83 -2.57 15.17
C ASN A 140 -0.39 -3.06 14.37
N LEU A 141 -0.82 -2.32 13.34
CA LEU A 141 -1.87 -2.77 12.42
C LEU A 141 -1.37 -3.92 11.52
N VAL A 142 -0.18 -3.81 10.96
CA VAL A 142 0.44 -4.89 10.16
C VAL A 142 0.50 -6.19 10.96
N LYS A 143 0.93 -6.14 12.22
CA LYS A 143 1.00 -7.30 13.13
C LYS A 143 -0.35 -7.94 13.45
N LYS A 144 -1.47 -7.23 13.20
CA LYS A 144 -2.85 -7.76 13.34
C LYS A 144 -3.43 -8.24 12.01
N SER A 145 -2.71 -8.07 10.90
CA SER A 145 -3.16 -8.44 9.55
C SER A 145 -2.62 -9.81 9.11
N TYR A 146 -2.95 -10.23 7.90
CA TYR A 146 -2.36 -11.43 7.30
C TYR A 146 -0.85 -11.28 7.02
N LEU A 147 -0.28 -10.08 7.09
CA LEU A 147 1.17 -9.85 6.96
C LEU A 147 1.94 -10.02 8.27
N LYS A 148 1.29 -10.44 9.36
CA LYS A 148 1.84 -10.54 10.72
C LYS A 148 3.09 -11.40 10.88
N ASN A 149 3.31 -12.33 9.96
CA ASN A 149 4.45 -13.27 10.02
C ASN A 149 5.75 -12.69 9.44
N TYR A 150 5.71 -11.51 8.82
CA TYR A 150 6.90 -10.83 8.31
C TYR A 150 7.61 -10.05 9.40
N ASP A 151 8.93 -9.85 9.24
CA ASP A 151 9.69 -8.89 10.05
C ASP A 151 9.17 -7.47 9.78
N VAL A 152 8.72 -6.79 10.82
CA VAL A 152 8.15 -5.44 10.74
C VAL A 152 9.01 -4.47 11.51
N ARG A 153 9.64 -3.55 10.80
CA ARG A 153 10.52 -2.52 11.37
C ARG A 153 9.88 -1.14 11.29
N VAL A 154 10.09 -0.32 12.32
CA VAL A 154 9.67 1.07 12.32
C VAL A 154 10.87 1.94 11.97
N ILE A 155 10.75 2.67 10.86
CA ILE A 155 11.74 3.66 10.42
C ILE A 155 10.96 4.94 10.14
N HIS A 156 11.10 5.94 11.00
CA HIS A 156 10.41 7.21 10.85
C HIS A 156 10.87 7.95 9.59
N ASN A 157 9.94 8.74 9.01
CA ASN A 157 10.28 9.59 7.89
C ASN A 157 11.32 10.64 8.33
N GLY A 158 12.35 10.82 7.52
CA GLY A 158 13.34 11.87 7.71
C GLY A 158 12.76 13.24 7.38
N ILE A 159 13.20 14.25 8.11
CA ILE A 159 12.90 15.67 7.84
C ILE A 159 14.21 16.47 7.84
N ASP A 160 14.24 17.55 7.10
CA ASP A 160 15.37 18.50 7.16
C ASP A 160 15.26 19.35 8.42
N LEU A 161 16.09 19.06 9.41
CA LEU A 161 16.11 19.77 10.71
C LEU A 161 16.63 21.22 10.60
N LYS A 162 17.28 21.61 9.49
CA LYS A 162 17.64 23.00 9.23
C LYS A 162 16.41 23.84 8.84
N VAL A 163 15.42 23.19 8.20
CA VAL A 163 14.18 23.84 7.78
C VAL A 163 13.09 23.65 8.83
N PHE A 164 12.96 22.42 9.36
CA PHE A 164 11.92 22.04 10.33
C PHE A 164 12.51 22.01 11.76
N HIS A 165 12.60 23.13 12.39
CA HIS A 165 13.05 23.27 13.78
C HIS A 165 12.12 24.21 14.56
N PRO A 166 12.01 24.10 15.89
CA PRO A 166 11.21 24.99 16.68
C PRO A 166 11.64 26.44 16.48
N THR A 167 10.71 27.28 16.04
CA THR A 167 10.92 28.71 15.86
C THR A 167 9.86 29.49 16.64
N PHE A 168 10.24 30.67 17.09
CA PHE A 168 9.26 31.60 17.65
C PHE A 168 8.31 32.05 16.53
N SER A 169 7.00 32.01 16.80
CA SER A 169 5.97 32.36 15.80
C SER A 169 4.74 32.90 16.52
N ASP A 170 4.21 34.01 16.02
CA ASP A 170 2.93 34.59 16.38
C ASP A 170 1.72 33.96 15.69
N PHE A 171 1.96 32.90 14.93
CA PHE A 171 0.94 32.21 14.10
C PHE A 171 -0.32 31.86 14.88
N ARG A 172 -0.16 31.38 16.12
CA ARG A 172 -1.31 30.99 16.96
C ARG A 172 -2.14 32.20 17.40
N GLU A 173 -1.49 33.32 17.75
CA GLU A 173 -2.16 34.58 18.09
C GLU A 173 -2.86 35.15 16.85
N LYS A 174 -2.15 35.21 15.73
CA LYS A 174 -2.66 35.75 14.48
C LYS A 174 -3.93 35.04 13.99
N TYR A 175 -4.03 33.75 14.21
CA TYR A 175 -5.17 32.92 13.76
C TYR A 175 -6.09 32.49 14.90
N ASN A 176 -5.94 33.10 16.09
CA ASN A 176 -6.76 32.82 17.27
C ASN A 176 -6.86 31.33 17.63
N ILE A 177 -5.74 30.59 17.48
CA ILE A 177 -5.66 29.16 17.78
C ILE A 177 -5.33 28.94 19.22
N GLY A 178 -6.32 28.56 20.04
CA GLY A 178 -6.13 28.25 21.46
C GLY A 178 -5.07 27.15 21.68
N MET A 179 -4.49 27.13 22.89
CA MET A 179 -3.60 26.05 23.29
C MET A 179 -4.39 24.74 23.37
N LEU A 180 -4.04 23.75 22.55
CA LEU A 180 -4.53 22.39 22.73
C LEU A 180 -3.99 21.89 24.08
N LYS A 181 -4.90 21.50 24.96
CA LYS A 181 -4.57 20.78 26.19
C LYS A 181 -4.16 19.34 25.89
#